data_e89f81a19006582bd089628739d0594e
#
_entry.id   e89f81a19006582bd089628739d0594e
#
_cell.length_a   1.000
_cell.length_b   1.000
_cell.length_c   1.000
_cell.angle_alpha   90.00
_cell.angle_beta   90.00
_cell.angle_gamma   90.00
#
_symmetry.space_group_name_H-M   'P 1'
#
loop_
_entity.id
_entity.type
_entity.pdbx_description
1 polymer ?
#
loop_
_entity_poly.entity_id
_entity_poly.type
_entity_poly.pdbx_seq_one_letter_code
_entity_poly.pdbx_strand_id
1 'polypeptide(L)'
;MALVADSPLFGSMAPMQLERLRGLAETFLARKRFSAAAGHELQPDHCLAIAALACLPVLDLGPDWLSGWREVIVYPGEFRVRREHHDEATGVVTEMEDDLIGEAWERGPLILSWADIATDLAHPFDGFNVVVHEIAHKLDLLDGAMNGTPRLPHGLSLNEWIAAMQPAYDALVRAVERGRPTLIDPYASESVEEFFAVVSELHFSDPRTLERAAPAVAGVLARLYGPAIARPGVAAQGGDG
;
A
#
# COMPACT_ATOMS: atom_id res chain seq x y z
N MET A 1 -9.93 -19.84 1.52
CA MET A 1 -11.11 -19.13 0.95
C MET A 1 -11.99 -18.46 2.00
N ALA A 2 -12.02 -18.95 3.25
CA ALA A 2 -12.86 -18.35 4.30
C ALA A 2 -12.45 -16.91 4.63
N LEU A 3 -11.17 -16.62 4.89
CA LEU A 3 -10.68 -15.29 5.27
C LEU A 3 -11.04 -14.18 4.28
N VAL A 4 -10.97 -14.45 2.98
CA VAL A 4 -11.34 -13.49 1.94
C VAL A 4 -12.86 -13.36 1.84
N ALA A 5 -13.59 -14.47 1.93
CA ALA A 5 -15.05 -14.46 1.85
C ALA A 5 -15.72 -13.77 3.04
N ASP A 6 -15.12 -13.85 4.23
CA ASP A 6 -15.65 -13.30 5.47
C ASP A 6 -15.27 -11.82 5.68
N SER A 7 -14.28 -11.30 4.94
CA SER A 7 -13.89 -9.90 5.07
C SER A 7 -14.90 -8.95 4.42
N PRO A 8 -15.42 -7.95 5.16
CA PRO A 8 -16.36 -6.95 4.65
C PRO A 8 -15.83 -6.16 3.45
N LEU A 9 -14.50 -6.05 3.28
CA LEU A 9 -13.86 -5.38 2.16
C LEU A 9 -14.30 -5.98 0.83
N PHE A 10 -14.14 -7.29 0.68
CA PHE A 10 -14.48 -7.99 -0.56
C PHE A 10 -15.99 -8.10 -0.76
N GLY A 11 -16.76 -8.17 0.33
CA GLY A 11 -18.23 -8.11 0.28
C GLY A 11 -18.79 -6.79 -0.26
N SER A 12 -17.97 -5.72 -0.28
CA SER A 12 -18.35 -4.39 -0.79
C SER A 12 -18.06 -4.21 -2.28
N MET A 13 -17.30 -5.11 -2.88
CA MET A 13 -16.89 -5.03 -4.29
C MET A 13 -18.00 -5.50 -5.24
N ALA A 14 -18.11 -4.84 -6.40
CA ALA A 14 -19.02 -5.31 -7.46
C ALA A 14 -18.58 -6.70 -7.99
N PRO A 15 -19.54 -7.54 -8.45
CA PRO A 15 -19.22 -8.90 -8.93
C PRO A 15 -18.13 -8.94 -10.00
N MET A 16 -18.08 -7.96 -10.89
CA MET A 16 -17.06 -7.88 -11.95
C MET A 16 -15.67 -7.52 -11.38
N GLN A 17 -15.62 -6.70 -10.33
CA GLN A 17 -14.36 -6.40 -9.63
C GLN A 17 -13.83 -7.63 -8.91
N LEU A 18 -14.71 -8.38 -8.24
CA LEU A 18 -14.35 -9.64 -7.58
C LEU A 18 -13.80 -10.68 -8.56
N GLU A 19 -14.42 -10.83 -9.73
CA GLU A 19 -13.95 -11.76 -10.76
C GLU A 19 -12.56 -11.34 -11.29
N ARG A 20 -12.36 -10.03 -11.53
CA ARG A 20 -11.05 -9.51 -11.93
C ARG A 20 -10.00 -9.71 -10.85
N LEU A 21 -10.35 -9.40 -9.58
CA LEU A 21 -9.47 -9.61 -8.44
C LEU A 21 -9.04 -11.07 -8.29
N ARG A 22 -9.97 -12.00 -8.49
CA ARG A 22 -9.69 -13.43 -8.45
C ARG A 22 -8.67 -13.84 -9.51
N GLY A 23 -8.85 -13.43 -10.77
CA GLY A 23 -7.89 -13.72 -11.83
C GLY A 23 -6.49 -13.13 -11.57
N LEU A 24 -6.43 -11.93 -10.98
CA LEU A 24 -5.17 -11.31 -10.56
C LEU A 24 -4.53 -12.08 -9.40
N ALA A 25 -5.29 -12.46 -8.39
CA ALA A 25 -4.80 -13.23 -7.24
C ALA A 25 -4.30 -14.62 -7.66
N GLU A 26 -4.98 -15.30 -8.57
CA GLU A 26 -4.50 -16.56 -9.16
C GLU A 26 -3.15 -16.36 -9.89
N THR A 27 -3.03 -15.29 -10.66
CA THR A 27 -1.77 -14.92 -11.33
C THR A 27 -0.66 -14.59 -10.34
N PHE A 28 -0.99 -13.87 -9.26
CA PHE A 28 -0.06 -13.55 -8.18
C PHE A 28 0.46 -14.81 -7.51
N LEU A 29 -0.42 -15.71 -7.10
CA LEU A 29 -0.08 -16.99 -6.48
C LEU A 29 0.78 -17.87 -7.39
N ALA A 30 0.56 -17.85 -8.70
CA ALA A 30 1.35 -18.60 -9.67
C ALA A 30 2.75 -18.01 -9.90
N ARG A 31 2.92 -16.69 -9.74
CA ARG A 31 4.18 -15.98 -10.03
C ARG A 31 5.05 -15.72 -8.80
N LYS A 32 4.45 -15.69 -7.58
CA LYS A 32 5.14 -15.39 -6.32
C LYS A 32 5.44 -16.65 -5.53
N ARG A 33 6.52 -16.58 -4.75
CA ARG A 33 6.93 -17.63 -3.83
C ARG A 33 6.67 -17.16 -2.41
N PHE A 34 5.93 -17.94 -1.66
CA PHE A 34 5.63 -17.65 -0.27
C PHE A 34 6.53 -18.49 0.64
N SER A 35 7.10 -17.86 1.64
CA SER A 35 7.86 -18.49 2.71
C SER A 35 7.43 -17.95 4.07
N ALA A 36 7.48 -18.82 5.07
CA ALA A 36 7.24 -18.44 6.45
C ALA A 36 8.59 -18.19 7.16
N ALA A 37 8.60 -17.24 8.08
CA ALA A 37 9.74 -16.95 8.93
C ALA A 37 9.36 -17.02 10.40
N ALA A 38 10.34 -17.10 11.30
CA ALA A 38 10.18 -17.08 12.76
C ALA A 38 9.13 -18.09 13.30
N GLY A 39 9.04 -19.28 12.68
CA GLY A 39 8.12 -20.34 13.12
C GLY A 39 6.65 -20.14 12.73
N HIS A 40 6.35 -19.18 11.85
CA HIS A 40 4.99 -19.02 11.32
C HIS A 40 4.58 -20.24 10.50
N GLU A 41 3.36 -20.75 10.72
CA GLU A 41 2.74 -21.79 9.89
C GLU A 41 1.89 -21.15 8.80
N LEU A 42 2.46 -21.04 7.60
CA LEU A 42 1.78 -20.42 6.46
C LEU A 42 0.71 -21.38 5.91
N GLN A 43 -0.55 -20.96 6.01
CA GLN A 43 -1.68 -21.70 5.47
C GLN A 43 -2.04 -21.24 4.04
N PRO A 44 -2.68 -22.11 3.21
CA PRO A 44 -3.15 -21.69 1.88
C PRO A 44 -4.08 -20.47 1.91
N ASP A 45 -4.93 -20.35 2.93
CA ASP A 45 -5.83 -19.20 3.10
C ASP A 45 -5.07 -17.90 3.44
N HIS A 46 -3.90 -17.98 4.10
CA HIS A 46 -3.02 -16.84 4.31
C HIS A 46 -2.46 -16.31 2.97
N CYS A 47 -1.96 -17.23 2.13
CA CYS A 47 -1.43 -16.86 0.81
C CYS A 47 -2.52 -16.24 -0.07
N LEU A 48 -3.75 -16.76 -0.03
CA LEU A 48 -4.87 -16.21 -0.79
C LEU A 48 -5.28 -14.83 -0.30
N ALA A 49 -5.32 -14.62 1.02
CA ALA A 49 -5.64 -13.31 1.61
C ALA A 49 -4.60 -12.25 1.20
N ILE A 50 -3.32 -12.58 1.33
CA ILE A 50 -2.22 -11.70 0.89
C ILE A 50 -2.33 -11.41 -0.61
N ALA A 51 -2.56 -12.42 -1.45
CA ALA A 51 -2.70 -12.24 -2.89
C ALA A 51 -3.90 -11.33 -3.24
N ALA A 52 -5.02 -11.49 -2.55
CA ALA A 52 -6.21 -10.66 -2.77
C ALA A 52 -5.94 -9.19 -2.38
N LEU A 53 -5.35 -8.93 -1.19
CA LEU A 53 -5.00 -7.58 -0.74
C LEU A 53 -3.93 -6.94 -1.64
N ALA A 54 -2.89 -7.69 -2.02
CA ALA A 54 -1.82 -7.21 -2.90
C ALA A 54 -2.30 -6.85 -4.31
N CYS A 55 -3.40 -7.46 -4.77
CA CYS A 55 -3.96 -7.18 -6.08
C CYS A 55 -4.97 -6.02 -6.10
N LEU A 56 -5.38 -5.48 -4.95
CA LEU A 56 -6.26 -4.31 -4.89
C LEU A 56 -5.68 -3.11 -5.64
N PRO A 57 -4.41 -2.68 -5.39
CA PRO A 57 -3.83 -1.52 -6.06
C PRO A 57 -3.65 -1.70 -7.57
N VAL A 58 -3.64 -2.93 -8.06
CA VAL A 58 -3.44 -3.22 -9.48
C VAL A 58 -4.69 -3.73 -10.19
N LEU A 59 -5.85 -3.61 -9.55
CA LEU A 59 -7.11 -4.11 -10.07
C LEU A 59 -7.41 -3.60 -11.49
N ASP A 60 -7.18 -2.31 -11.73
CA ASP A 60 -7.37 -1.67 -13.03
C ASP A 60 -6.06 -1.52 -13.84
N LEU A 61 -4.91 -1.68 -13.19
CA LEU A 61 -3.58 -1.57 -13.81
C LEU A 61 -3.09 -2.88 -14.43
N GLY A 62 -3.49 -4.02 -13.86
CA GLY A 62 -3.12 -5.35 -14.33
C GLY A 62 -1.86 -5.94 -13.68
N PRO A 63 -1.58 -7.24 -13.93
CA PRO A 63 -0.61 -8.02 -13.18
C PRO A 63 0.87 -7.66 -13.44
N ASP A 64 1.15 -6.93 -14.52
CA ASP A 64 2.52 -6.55 -14.87
C ASP A 64 3.08 -5.44 -13.95
N TRP A 65 2.20 -4.73 -13.25
CA TRP A 65 2.56 -3.77 -12.22
C TRP A 65 3.09 -4.41 -10.93
N LEU A 66 2.94 -5.72 -10.78
CA LEU A 66 3.54 -6.51 -9.69
C LEU A 66 4.80 -7.27 -10.14
N SER A 67 5.42 -6.86 -11.24
CA SER A 67 6.67 -7.45 -11.75
C SER A 67 7.91 -6.96 -10.97
N GLY A 68 9.08 -7.52 -11.27
CA GLY A 68 10.37 -7.09 -10.69
C GLY A 68 10.80 -7.85 -9.44
N TRP A 69 9.90 -8.45 -8.69
CA TRP A 69 10.17 -9.20 -7.46
C TRP A 69 9.37 -10.52 -7.41
N ARG A 70 9.77 -11.47 -6.54
CA ARG A 70 9.17 -12.81 -6.53
C ARG A 70 8.81 -13.34 -5.15
N GLU A 71 9.45 -12.88 -4.10
CA GLU A 71 9.35 -13.52 -2.79
C GLU A 71 8.42 -12.75 -1.87
N VAL A 72 7.59 -13.48 -1.13
CA VAL A 72 6.75 -13.00 -0.04
C VAL A 72 7.15 -13.75 1.21
N ILE A 73 7.66 -13.04 2.22
CA ILE A 73 8.07 -13.59 3.51
C ILE A 73 7.05 -13.16 4.55
N VAL A 74 6.47 -14.15 5.25
CA VAL A 74 5.42 -13.89 6.25
C VAL A 74 5.92 -14.27 7.64
N TYR A 75 5.90 -13.30 8.54
CA TYR A 75 6.19 -13.45 9.96
C TYR A 75 4.90 -13.61 10.78
N PRO A 76 4.93 -14.27 11.97
CA PRO A 76 3.73 -14.49 12.78
C PRO A 76 3.16 -13.23 13.40
N GLY A 77 4.00 -12.31 13.84
CA GLY A 77 3.64 -11.09 14.56
C GLY A 77 4.33 -9.86 14.00
N GLU A 78 4.14 -8.73 14.68
CA GLU A 78 4.75 -7.48 14.28
C GLU A 78 6.26 -7.68 14.06
N PHE A 79 6.65 -7.62 12.83
CA PHE A 79 8.02 -7.45 12.45
C PHE A 79 8.17 -5.98 12.12
N ARG A 80 8.40 -5.16 13.13
CA ARG A 80 8.96 -3.84 12.89
C ARG A 80 10.32 -4.09 12.27
N VAL A 81 10.42 -4.06 10.94
CA VAL A 81 11.64 -3.61 10.32
C VAL A 81 11.78 -2.18 10.86
N ARG A 82 12.45 -2.02 12.00
CA ARG A 82 13.15 -0.79 12.24
C ARG A 82 14.05 -0.69 11.03
N ARG A 83 13.67 0.13 10.08
CA ARG A 83 14.66 0.79 9.23
C ARG A 83 15.49 1.56 10.24
N GLU A 84 16.50 0.89 10.78
CA GLU A 84 17.52 1.56 11.54
C GLU A 84 18.13 2.54 10.53
N HIS A 85 17.73 3.80 10.64
CA HIS A 85 18.61 4.86 10.21
C HIS A 85 19.96 4.50 10.82
N HIS A 86 20.93 4.30 9.98
CA HIS A 86 22.29 4.08 10.38
C HIS A 86 22.64 5.14 11.43
N ASP A 87 22.83 4.67 12.64
CA ASP A 87 23.38 5.47 13.72
C ASP A 87 24.76 5.93 13.23
N GLU A 88 24.97 7.24 13.12
CA GLU A 88 26.18 7.93 12.67
C GLU A 88 27.43 7.63 13.51
N ALA A 89 27.44 6.54 14.26
CA ALA A 89 28.51 6.23 15.24
C ALA A 89 29.66 5.37 14.72
N THR A 90 29.60 4.82 13.48
CA THR A 90 30.72 4.06 12.92
C THR A 90 31.04 4.44 11.48
N GLY A 91 31.51 5.66 11.28
CA GLY A 91 31.89 6.24 10.00
C GLY A 91 32.90 5.41 9.19
N VAL A 92 32.43 4.41 8.44
CA VAL A 92 32.99 3.92 7.18
C VAL A 92 31.92 3.13 6.43
N VAL A 93 31.16 3.76 5.54
CA VAL A 93 30.45 3.08 4.48
C VAL A 93 30.89 3.73 3.17
N THR A 94 31.47 2.95 2.28
CA THR A 94 31.82 3.41 0.94
C THR A 94 30.53 3.53 0.12
N GLU A 95 30.32 4.64 -0.57
CA GLU A 95 29.15 4.94 -1.44
C GLU A 95 28.79 3.80 -2.42
N MET A 96 29.74 2.90 -2.72
CA MET A 96 29.52 1.71 -3.57
C MET A 96 28.75 0.55 -2.88
N GLU A 97 28.74 0.47 -1.55
CA GLU A 97 27.98 -0.56 -0.82
C GLU A 97 26.51 -0.15 -0.65
N ASP A 98 26.23 1.14 -0.51
CA ASP A 98 24.86 1.65 -0.40
C ASP A 98 24.06 1.47 -1.70
N ASP A 99 24.68 1.69 -2.87
CA ASP A 99 24.03 1.45 -4.17
C ASP A 99 23.70 -0.03 -4.40
N LEU A 100 24.62 -0.94 -4.02
CA LEU A 100 24.39 -2.39 -4.15
C LEU A 100 23.37 -2.93 -3.12
N ILE A 101 23.34 -2.36 -1.94
CA ILE A 101 22.33 -2.67 -0.91
C ILE A 101 20.98 -2.13 -1.37
N GLY A 102 20.90 -0.90 -1.87
CA GLY A 102 19.71 -0.30 -2.45
C GLY A 102 19.12 -1.17 -3.57
N GLU A 103 19.89 -1.53 -4.59
CA GLU A 103 19.43 -2.42 -5.68
C GLU A 103 18.96 -3.80 -5.20
N ALA A 104 19.59 -4.38 -4.17
CA ALA A 104 19.19 -5.65 -3.59
C ALA A 104 17.86 -5.55 -2.85
N TRP A 105 17.56 -4.40 -2.21
CA TRP A 105 16.30 -4.13 -1.53
C TRP A 105 15.19 -3.75 -2.51
N GLU A 106 15.50 -3.04 -3.59
CA GLU A 106 14.56 -2.70 -4.66
C GLU A 106 13.89 -3.94 -5.26
N ARG A 107 14.67 -5.02 -5.45
CA ARG A 107 14.19 -6.33 -5.90
C ARG A 107 13.92 -7.32 -4.77
N GLY A 108 14.01 -6.86 -3.52
CA GLY A 108 13.88 -7.66 -2.32
C GLY A 108 12.49 -8.26 -2.13
N PRO A 109 12.35 -9.18 -1.16
CA PRO A 109 11.08 -9.82 -0.85
C PRO A 109 10.06 -8.78 -0.36
N LEU A 110 8.78 -9.09 -0.53
CA LEU A 110 7.70 -8.48 0.22
C LEU A 110 7.70 -9.11 1.62
N ILE A 111 7.89 -8.31 2.68
CA ILE A 111 7.95 -8.81 4.06
C ILE A 111 6.68 -8.36 4.77
N LEU A 112 5.95 -9.30 5.37
CA LEU A 112 4.62 -9.06 5.92
C LEU A 112 4.49 -9.68 7.31
N SER A 113 3.74 -9.01 8.19
CA SER A 113 3.27 -9.52 9.47
C SER A 113 1.87 -10.14 9.31
N TRP A 114 1.71 -11.41 9.68
CA TRP A 114 0.40 -12.04 9.64
C TRP A 114 -0.57 -11.45 10.66
N ALA A 115 -0.09 -11.04 11.83
CA ALA A 115 -0.94 -10.42 12.84
C ALA A 115 -1.59 -9.12 12.34
N ASP A 116 -0.81 -8.29 11.61
CA ASP A 116 -1.32 -7.05 11.04
C ASP A 116 -2.33 -7.34 9.92
N ILE A 117 -2.00 -8.27 9.02
CA ILE A 117 -2.92 -8.72 7.95
C ILE A 117 -4.25 -9.23 8.54
N ALA A 118 -4.20 -10.04 9.60
CA ALA A 118 -5.39 -10.55 10.24
C ALA A 118 -6.25 -9.43 10.85
N THR A 119 -5.62 -8.40 11.39
CA THR A 119 -6.29 -7.20 11.92
C THR A 119 -6.93 -6.41 10.78
N ASP A 120 -6.21 -6.17 9.70
CA ASP A 120 -6.71 -5.43 8.51
C ASP A 120 -7.90 -6.15 7.86
N LEU A 121 -7.88 -7.49 7.79
CA LEU A 121 -9.00 -8.27 7.28
C LEU A 121 -10.24 -8.19 8.17
N ALA A 122 -10.06 -8.11 9.49
CA ALA A 122 -11.13 -7.99 10.46
C ALA A 122 -11.70 -6.55 10.52
N HIS A 123 -10.86 -5.54 10.30
CA HIS A 123 -11.20 -4.12 10.41
C HIS A 123 -10.82 -3.33 9.13
N PRO A 124 -11.29 -3.74 7.93
CA PRO A 124 -10.74 -3.27 6.66
C PRO A 124 -11.06 -1.81 6.32
N PHE A 125 -11.75 -1.08 7.19
CA PHE A 125 -12.17 0.31 7.00
C PHE A 125 -11.71 1.22 8.15
N ASP A 126 -10.56 0.93 8.75
CA ASP A 126 -9.99 1.70 9.86
C ASP A 126 -8.85 2.65 9.44
N GLY A 127 -8.46 2.62 8.19
CA GLY A 127 -7.41 3.47 7.64
C GLY A 127 -6.08 2.76 7.42
N PHE A 128 -5.96 1.49 7.83
CA PHE A 128 -4.73 0.70 7.72
C PHE A 128 -4.90 -0.47 6.75
N ASN A 129 -3.85 -0.81 6.05
CA ASN A 129 -3.71 -2.03 5.25
C ASN A 129 -2.24 -2.28 4.92
N VAL A 130 -1.57 -3.06 5.75
CA VAL A 130 -0.13 -3.32 5.64
C VAL A 130 0.26 -3.92 4.28
N VAL A 131 -0.59 -4.74 3.68
CA VAL A 131 -0.29 -5.32 2.36
C VAL A 131 -0.36 -4.25 1.27
N VAL A 132 -1.36 -3.37 1.31
CA VAL A 132 -1.46 -2.24 0.37
C VAL A 132 -0.27 -1.28 0.54
N HIS A 133 0.14 -1.02 1.80
CA HIS A 133 1.31 -0.20 2.13
C HIS A 133 2.56 -0.72 1.41
N GLU A 134 2.89 -1.97 1.64
CA GLU A 134 4.07 -2.60 1.06
C GLU A 134 3.99 -2.73 -0.48
N ILE A 135 2.79 -2.94 -1.02
CA ILE A 135 2.59 -2.94 -2.47
C ILE A 135 2.76 -1.52 -3.05
N ALA A 136 2.36 -0.46 -2.33
CA ALA A 136 2.60 0.90 -2.78
C ALA A 136 4.11 1.17 -2.95
N HIS A 137 4.96 0.73 -2.01
CA HIS A 137 6.41 0.80 -2.17
C HIS A 137 6.91 0.00 -3.39
N LYS A 138 6.35 -1.20 -3.63
CA LYS A 138 6.71 -1.98 -4.83
C LYS A 138 6.28 -1.30 -6.14
N LEU A 139 5.17 -0.55 -6.12
CA LEU A 139 4.72 0.23 -7.27
C LEU A 139 5.60 1.48 -7.49
N ASP A 140 6.02 2.13 -6.41
CA ASP A 140 6.93 3.29 -6.46
C ASP A 140 8.27 2.90 -7.10
N LEU A 141 8.80 1.72 -6.74
CA LEU A 141 10.06 1.18 -7.27
C LEU A 141 10.02 0.70 -8.72
N LEU A 142 8.88 0.67 -9.39
CA LEU A 142 8.78 0.13 -10.76
C LEU A 142 9.56 0.91 -11.81
N ASP A 143 9.84 2.16 -11.58
CA ASP A 143 10.65 3.00 -12.46
C ASP A 143 12.12 3.13 -12.01
N GLY A 144 12.48 2.45 -10.90
CA GLY A 144 13.84 2.39 -10.36
C GLY A 144 14.15 3.44 -9.30
N ALA A 145 13.16 4.19 -8.81
CA ALA A 145 13.34 5.19 -7.75
C ALA A 145 12.23 5.08 -6.70
N MET A 146 12.59 5.03 -5.42
CA MET A 146 11.64 5.13 -4.31
C MET A 146 11.53 6.62 -3.92
N ASN A 147 10.55 7.32 -4.49
CA ASN A 147 10.42 8.77 -4.36
C ASN A 147 8.97 9.26 -4.23
N GLY A 148 8.04 8.37 -3.89
CA GLY A 148 6.61 8.66 -3.76
C GLY A 148 5.91 8.94 -5.10
N THR A 149 6.55 8.57 -6.22
CA THR A 149 6.01 8.81 -7.56
C THR A 149 6.04 7.51 -8.36
N PRO A 150 5.00 6.67 -8.27
CA PRO A 150 4.96 5.42 -9.01
C PRO A 150 4.84 5.70 -10.52
N ARG A 151 5.10 4.69 -11.32
CA ARG A 151 4.77 4.76 -12.73
C ARG A 151 3.32 5.22 -12.90
N LEU A 152 3.08 6.28 -13.66
CA LEU A 152 1.75 6.84 -13.83
C LEU A 152 1.02 6.21 -15.04
N PRO A 153 -0.29 5.92 -14.93
CA PRO A 153 -1.08 5.40 -16.03
C PRO A 153 -1.32 6.50 -17.09
N HIS A 154 -1.74 6.07 -18.28
CA HIS A 154 -2.06 6.98 -19.36
C HIS A 154 -3.11 8.00 -18.92
N GLY A 155 -2.84 9.29 -19.17
CA GLY A 155 -3.77 10.39 -18.85
C GLY A 155 -3.54 11.02 -17.46
N LEU A 156 -2.63 10.51 -16.64
CA LEU A 156 -2.17 11.16 -15.40
C LEU A 156 -0.74 11.65 -15.61
N SER A 157 -0.55 12.97 -15.65
CA SER A 157 0.77 13.56 -15.86
C SER A 157 1.55 13.70 -14.54
N LEU A 158 2.88 13.70 -14.63
CA LEU A 158 3.76 13.95 -13.50
C LEU A 158 3.49 15.29 -12.82
N ASN A 159 3.19 16.33 -13.61
CA ASN A 159 2.88 17.65 -13.06
C ASN A 159 1.59 17.64 -12.23
N GLU A 160 0.55 16.92 -12.66
CA GLU A 160 -0.69 16.77 -11.89
C GLU A 160 -0.44 15.99 -10.62
N TRP A 161 0.39 14.92 -10.69
CA TRP A 161 0.79 14.15 -9.52
C TRP A 161 1.50 15.00 -8.49
N ILE A 162 2.58 15.68 -8.88
CA ILE A 162 3.36 16.56 -7.99
C ILE A 162 2.48 17.67 -7.42
N ALA A 163 1.63 18.30 -8.24
CA ALA A 163 0.74 19.38 -7.79
C ALA A 163 -0.27 18.92 -6.72
N ALA A 164 -0.64 17.64 -6.68
CA ALA A 164 -1.50 17.07 -5.67
C ALA A 164 -0.73 16.59 -4.44
N MET A 165 0.36 15.83 -4.64
CA MET A 165 1.09 15.13 -3.58
C MET A 165 1.95 16.07 -2.75
N GLN A 166 2.79 16.90 -3.38
CA GLN A 166 3.78 17.72 -2.67
C GLN A 166 3.14 18.71 -1.68
N PRO A 167 2.10 19.49 -2.03
CA PRO A 167 1.50 20.41 -1.07
C PRO A 167 0.85 19.71 0.13
N ALA A 168 0.29 18.51 -0.08
CA ALA A 168 -0.34 17.72 0.96
C ALA A 168 0.71 17.15 1.92
N TYR A 169 1.80 16.59 1.40
CA TYR A 169 2.95 16.13 2.18
C TYR A 169 3.54 17.27 3.01
N ASP A 170 3.87 18.41 2.40
CA ASP A 170 4.41 19.58 3.10
C ASP A 170 3.47 20.11 4.20
N ALA A 171 2.15 20.01 3.98
CA ALA A 171 1.16 20.42 4.98
C ALA A 171 1.15 19.46 6.18
N LEU A 172 1.27 18.16 5.93
CA LEU A 172 1.38 17.14 6.97
C LEU A 172 2.66 17.33 7.79
N VAL A 173 3.82 17.42 7.15
CA VAL A 173 5.11 17.66 7.81
C VAL A 173 5.03 18.89 8.73
N ARG A 174 4.56 20.02 8.21
CA ARG A 174 4.37 21.25 9.02
C ARG A 174 3.40 21.08 10.18
N ALA A 175 2.37 20.23 10.06
CA ALA A 175 1.42 19.99 11.13
C ALA A 175 2.08 19.13 12.23
N VAL A 176 2.78 18.07 11.86
CA VAL A 176 3.50 17.17 12.77
C VAL A 176 4.61 17.92 13.52
N GLU A 177 5.45 18.70 12.84
CA GLU A 177 6.49 19.54 13.46
C GLU A 177 5.95 20.54 14.50
N ARG A 178 4.69 20.98 14.32
CA ARG A 178 4.01 21.89 15.26
C ARG A 178 3.19 21.17 16.32
N GLY A 179 3.26 19.84 16.39
CA GLY A 179 2.48 19.02 17.32
C GLY A 179 0.96 19.14 17.13
N ARG A 180 0.50 19.44 15.92
CA ARG A 180 -0.93 19.57 15.62
C ARG A 180 -1.52 18.18 15.28
N PRO A 181 -2.76 17.90 15.72
CA PRO A 181 -3.43 16.66 15.30
C PRO A 181 -3.64 16.63 13.79
N THR A 182 -3.44 15.47 13.19
CA THR A 182 -3.58 15.22 11.75
C THR A 182 -4.62 14.12 11.51
N LEU A 183 -5.29 14.16 10.35
CA LEU A 183 -6.20 13.09 9.91
C LEU A 183 -5.44 11.95 9.22
N ILE A 184 -4.31 12.26 8.59
CA ILE A 184 -3.37 11.29 8.03
C ILE A 184 -2.40 10.94 9.14
N ASP A 185 -2.02 9.66 9.24
CA ASP A 185 -1.07 9.19 10.25
C ASP A 185 0.22 10.03 10.19
N PRO A 186 0.72 10.54 11.33
CA PRO A 186 1.98 11.28 11.39
C PRO A 186 3.18 10.54 10.79
N TYR A 187 3.17 9.20 10.79
CA TYR A 187 4.19 8.37 10.15
C TYR A 187 4.40 8.73 8.67
N ALA A 188 3.35 9.10 7.97
CA ALA A 188 3.42 9.57 6.58
C ALA A 188 4.27 10.85 6.38
N SER A 189 4.68 11.54 7.46
CA SER A 189 5.57 12.69 7.38
C SER A 189 7.06 12.35 7.36
N GLU A 190 7.42 11.08 7.55
CA GLU A 190 8.83 10.65 7.61
C GLU A 190 9.52 10.79 6.25
N SER A 191 8.80 10.47 5.16
CA SER A 191 9.32 10.62 3.81
C SER A 191 8.20 10.67 2.77
N VAL A 192 8.51 11.05 1.53
CA VAL A 192 7.51 11.14 0.44
C VAL A 192 7.01 9.76 0.02
N GLU A 193 7.84 8.71 0.12
CA GLU A 193 7.46 7.33 -0.16
C GLU A 193 6.53 6.77 0.92
N GLU A 194 6.75 7.10 2.21
CA GLU A 194 5.84 6.74 3.29
C GLU A 194 4.51 7.50 3.17
N PHE A 195 4.57 8.77 2.76
CA PHE A 195 3.35 9.52 2.47
C PHE A 195 2.53 8.83 1.37
N PHE A 196 3.16 8.42 0.27
CA PHE A 196 2.48 7.71 -0.81
C PHE A 196 1.89 6.39 -0.33
N ALA A 197 2.63 5.61 0.47
CA ALA A 197 2.14 4.33 1.00
C ALA A 197 0.92 4.53 1.92
N VAL A 198 0.98 5.44 2.90
CA VAL A 198 -0.12 5.70 3.83
C VAL A 198 -1.37 6.27 3.14
N VAL A 199 -1.22 7.20 2.18
CA VAL A 199 -2.40 7.69 1.45
C VAL A 199 -2.98 6.63 0.51
N SER A 200 -2.17 5.65 0.06
CA SER A 200 -2.66 4.48 -0.66
C SER A 200 -3.46 3.54 0.24
N GLU A 201 -3.03 3.30 1.48
CA GLU A 201 -3.83 2.59 2.46
C GLU A 201 -5.19 3.26 2.67
N LEU A 202 -5.19 4.58 2.92
CA LEU A 202 -6.43 5.36 3.10
C LEU A 202 -7.36 5.27 1.89
N HIS A 203 -6.82 5.25 0.67
CA HIS A 203 -7.63 5.12 -0.55
C HIS A 203 -8.47 3.82 -0.54
N PHE A 204 -7.93 2.71 -0.03
CA PHE A 204 -8.61 1.41 0.01
C PHE A 204 -9.36 1.15 1.32
N SER A 205 -8.92 1.72 2.44
CA SER A 205 -9.45 1.41 3.77
C SER A 205 -10.30 2.53 4.38
N ASP A 206 -9.95 3.82 4.19
CA ASP A 206 -10.79 4.96 4.63
C ASP A 206 -10.72 6.15 3.64
N PRO A 207 -11.30 6.00 2.44
CA PRO A 207 -11.27 7.04 1.42
C PRO A 207 -11.91 8.36 1.86
N ARG A 208 -12.86 8.33 2.81
CA ARG A 208 -13.49 9.55 3.33
C ARG A 208 -12.53 10.41 4.14
N THR A 209 -11.70 9.78 4.95
CA THR A 209 -10.66 10.50 5.68
C THR A 209 -9.65 11.08 4.71
N LEU A 210 -9.26 10.36 3.65
CA LEU A 210 -8.39 10.88 2.61
C LEU A 210 -9.02 12.08 1.87
N GLU A 211 -10.29 11.97 1.44
CA GLU A 211 -11.01 13.07 0.76
C GLU A 211 -11.11 14.34 1.62
N ARG A 212 -11.29 14.17 2.93
CA ARG A 212 -11.34 15.30 3.87
C ARG A 212 -9.99 15.92 4.14
N ALA A 213 -8.94 15.10 4.24
CA ALA A 213 -7.60 15.54 4.58
C ALA A 213 -6.85 16.13 3.36
N ALA A 214 -6.98 15.48 2.20
CA ALA A 214 -6.22 15.78 1.00
C ALA A 214 -7.02 15.47 -0.28
N PRO A 215 -8.06 16.26 -0.62
CA PRO A 215 -8.95 15.97 -1.74
C PRO A 215 -8.24 15.88 -3.10
N ALA A 216 -7.18 16.66 -3.32
CA ALA A 216 -6.39 16.59 -4.54
C ALA A 216 -5.65 15.24 -4.65
N VAL A 217 -5.11 14.73 -3.53
CA VAL A 217 -4.48 13.41 -3.44
C VAL A 217 -5.49 12.30 -3.72
N ALA A 218 -6.68 12.36 -3.11
CA ALA A 218 -7.75 11.41 -3.39
C ALA A 218 -8.09 11.37 -4.89
N GLY A 219 -8.12 12.53 -5.56
CA GLY A 219 -8.38 12.63 -6.99
C GLY A 219 -7.30 11.97 -7.86
N VAL A 220 -6.01 12.14 -7.58
CA VAL A 220 -4.94 11.51 -8.37
C VAL A 220 -4.81 10.02 -8.06
N LEU A 221 -5.07 9.58 -6.82
CA LEU A 221 -5.11 8.15 -6.48
C LEU A 221 -6.29 7.44 -7.14
N ALA A 222 -7.46 8.08 -7.25
CA ALA A 222 -8.59 7.51 -8.02
C ALA A 222 -8.26 7.37 -9.52
N ARG A 223 -7.39 8.20 -10.07
CA ARG A 223 -6.89 8.06 -11.46
C ARG A 223 -5.80 7.00 -11.58
N LEU A 224 -5.01 6.78 -10.53
CA LEU A 224 -3.99 5.74 -10.49
C LEU A 224 -4.64 4.35 -10.30
N TYR A 225 -5.42 4.18 -9.25
CA TYR A 225 -5.91 2.88 -8.78
C TYR A 225 -7.32 2.53 -9.26
N GLY A 226 -8.05 3.50 -9.80
CA GLY A 226 -9.49 3.39 -9.99
C GLY A 226 -10.28 3.93 -8.78
N PRO A 227 -11.61 3.84 -8.80
CA PRO A 227 -12.46 4.34 -7.72
C PRO A 227 -12.22 3.56 -6.43
N ALA A 228 -12.23 4.27 -5.31
CA ALA A 228 -12.12 3.67 -3.99
C ALA A 228 -13.27 2.67 -3.71
N ILE A 229 -12.98 1.64 -2.89
CA ILE A 229 -13.98 0.66 -2.49
C ILE A 229 -14.91 1.29 -1.47
N ALA A 230 -16.22 1.31 -1.76
CA ALA A 230 -17.21 1.91 -0.89
C ALA A 230 -17.44 1.05 0.38
N ARG A 231 -17.45 1.67 1.54
CA ARG A 231 -17.82 0.99 2.80
C ARG A 231 -19.27 0.52 2.73
N PRO A 232 -19.60 -0.73 3.12
CA PRO A 232 -20.99 -1.20 3.14
C PRO A 232 -21.87 -0.32 4.04
N GLY A 233 -23.08 -0.02 3.60
CA GLY A 233 -24.12 0.62 4.41
C GLY A 233 -24.11 2.15 4.45
N VAL A 234 -23.27 2.82 3.66
CA VAL A 234 -23.37 4.27 3.47
C VAL A 234 -23.69 4.57 2.01
N ALA A 235 -24.98 4.43 1.67
CA ALA A 235 -25.48 4.99 0.42
C ALA A 235 -25.12 6.48 0.37
N ALA A 236 -24.55 6.91 -0.76
CA ALA A 236 -24.41 8.34 -1.04
C ALA A 236 -25.77 8.99 -0.78
N GLN A 237 -25.88 9.83 0.26
CA GLN A 237 -27.00 10.72 0.38
C GLN A 237 -26.85 11.69 -0.79
N GLY A 238 -27.51 11.35 -1.89
CA GLY A 238 -27.64 12.20 -3.05
C GLY A 238 -28.23 13.52 -2.58
N GLY A 239 -27.50 14.61 -2.80
CA GLY A 239 -28.04 15.93 -2.65
C GLY A 239 -29.16 16.13 -3.66
N ASP A 240 -30.39 16.06 -3.18
CA ASP A 240 -31.51 16.76 -3.75
C ASP A 240 -31.66 18.07 -2.97
N GLY A 241 -31.48 19.18 -3.66
CA GLY A 241 -31.68 20.52 -3.15
C GLY A 241 -31.17 21.56 -4.13
#